data_38a523be351f28a137416b73a893ab55
#
_entry.id   38a523be351f28a137416b73a893ab55
#
_cell.length_a   1.000
_cell.length_b   1.000
_cell.length_c   1.000
_cell.angle_alpha   90.00
_cell.angle_beta   90.00
_cell.angle_gamma   90.00
#
_symmetry.space_group_name_H-M   'P 1'
#
loop_
_entity.id
_entity.type
_entity.pdbx_description
1 polymer ?
#
loop_
_entity_poly.entity_id
_entity_poly.type
_entity_poly.pdbx_seq_one_letter_code
_entity_poly.pdbx_strand_id
1 'polypeptide(L)'
;MTNYTRLSDLEREEISRMLSQKCSFRTIAKVLGRSVSTISREVGSGSGNKYTYRAVRAKNRARRNAAKRKTGKRKLKDNPKLWAYIRKKLKEKKWSPRQIVEELKKDYPLNMAMRISPEAIYAYIYVLPRGSLKKELTSCLRQNRKRRHNQSRGVKMERKIEDMLSIEERPKEVLDRIIPGHWEGDLIIGKNNRSALGTLVERTTRTTILVPVKNREAETVAKAFAKEVKKLPRQMKLSMTYDQGREMAKHKLFTNITGVKVYFAHPRSPWERGTNENTNGLIRQFFPKGTNFNKVSRYEVKKVQDLLNGRPRQSLNFQKPYEVFNQLINNAVALNSGN
;
A
#
# COMPACT_ATOMS: atom_id res chain seq x y z
N MET A 1 33.86 9.07 5.48
CA MET A 1 32.97 9.97 4.70
C MET A 1 32.98 11.34 5.39
N THR A 2 33.56 12.35 4.74
CA THR A 2 33.64 13.72 5.30
C THR A 2 32.23 14.34 5.30
N ASN A 3 31.70 14.62 6.48
CA ASN A 3 30.41 15.30 6.63
C ASN A 3 30.49 16.69 5.96
N TYR A 4 29.73 16.88 4.89
CA TYR A 4 29.61 18.16 4.22
C TYR A 4 28.94 19.19 5.13
N THR A 5 29.68 20.20 5.54
CA THR A 5 29.15 21.34 6.31
C THR A 5 29.06 22.58 5.41
N ARG A 6 27.94 23.31 5.52
CA ARG A 6 27.76 24.58 4.77
C ARG A 6 28.67 25.66 5.33
N LEU A 7 29.03 26.64 4.47
CA LEU A 7 29.74 27.84 4.92
C LEU A 7 28.92 28.57 5.98
N SER A 8 29.57 28.90 7.10
CA SER A 8 29.02 29.72 8.15
C SER A 8 28.97 31.20 7.74
N ASP A 9 28.30 32.02 8.55
CA ASP A 9 28.27 33.47 8.33
C ASP A 9 29.68 34.07 8.53
N LEU A 10 30.44 33.59 9.50
CA LEU A 10 31.83 34.02 9.74
C LEU A 10 32.75 33.66 8.59
N GLU A 11 32.65 32.46 8.01
CA GLU A 11 33.44 32.08 6.86
C GLU A 11 33.13 32.98 5.63
N ARG A 12 31.88 33.41 5.46
CA ARG A 12 31.50 34.36 4.40
C ARG A 12 32.08 35.76 4.60
N GLU A 13 32.10 36.23 5.84
CA GLU A 13 32.75 37.49 6.18
C GLU A 13 34.25 37.42 5.89
N GLU A 14 34.91 36.33 6.26
CA GLU A 14 36.33 36.15 5.99
C GLU A 14 36.62 36.05 4.47
N ILE A 15 35.79 35.36 3.70
CA ILE A 15 35.86 35.34 2.23
C ILE A 15 35.75 36.78 1.70
N SER A 16 34.80 37.58 2.19
CA SER A 16 34.60 38.96 1.75
C SER A 16 35.80 39.83 2.05
N ARG A 17 36.38 39.70 3.27
CA ARG A 17 37.60 40.43 3.72
C ARG A 17 38.81 40.08 2.85
N MET A 18 39.07 38.79 2.66
CA MET A 18 40.23 38.33 1.89
C MET A 18 40.12 38.67 0.40
N LEU A 19 38.91 38.66 -0.16
CA LEU A 19 38.69 39.11 -1.54
C LEU A 19 38.95 40.62 -1.73
N SER A 20 38.63 41.48 -0.72
CA SER A 20 38.96 42.88 -0.75
C SER A 20 40.49 43.13 -0.70
N GLN A 21 41.23 42.22 -0.06
CA GLN A 21 42.68 42.17 -0.06
C GLN A 21 43.30 41.53 -1.32
N LYS A 22 42.52 41.27 -2.34
CA LYS A 22 42.92 40.64 -3.61
C LYS A 22 43.51 39.24 -3.50
N CYS A 23 43.23 38.53 -2.39
CA CYS A 23 43.67 37.14 -2.18
C CYS A 23 43.09 36.19 -3.25
N SER A 24 43.87 35.16 -3.62
CA SER A 24 43.43 34.12 -4.52
C SER A 24 42.42 33.15 -3.87
N PHE A 25 41.56 32.49 -4.65
CA PHE A 25 40.65 31.44 -4.12
C PHE A 25 41.41 30.29 -3.44
N ARG A 26 42.63 29.97 -3.89
CA ARG A 26 43.50 28.96 -3.28
C ARG A 26 43.94 29.38 -1.89
N THR A 27 44.34 30.63 -1.73
CA THR A 27 44.74 31.20 -0.43
C THR A 27 43.56 31.21 0.56
N ILE A 28 42.39 31.68 0.11
CA ILE A 28 41.17 31.70 0.91
C ILE A 28 40.75 30.29 1.35
N ALA A 29 40.81 29.34 0.41
CA ALA A 29 40.46 27.93 0.68
C ALA A 29 41.40 27.31 1.73
N LYS A 30 42.71 27.60 1.64
CA LYS A 30 43.71 27.14 2.62
C LYS A 30 43.45 27.70 4.02
N VAL A 31 43.18 28.99 4.14
CA VAL A 31 42.90 29.64 5.45
C VAL A 31 41.62 29.11 6.10
N LEU A 32 40.56 28.86 5.30
CA LEU A 32 39.27 28.39 5.83
C LEU A 32 39.17 26.84 5.96
N GLY A 33 40.20 26.10 5.57
CA GLY A 33 40.16 24.65 5.58
C GLY A 33 39.07 24.08 4.66
N ARG A 34 38.77 24.76 3.55
CA ARG A 34 37.74 24.40 2.59
C ARG A 34 38.33 24.09 1.20
N SER A 35 37.59 23.36 0.36
CA SER A 35 38.02 23.14 -1.01
C SER A 35 37.93 24.43 -1.84
N VAL A 36 38.85 24.61 -2.81
CA VAL A 36 38.85 25.75 -3.73
C VAL A 36 37.53 25.82 -4.51
N SER A 37 36.96 24.67 -4.87
CA SER A 37 35.65 24.58 -5.54
C SER A 37 34.49 25.10 -4.69
N THR A 38 34.57 24.97 -3.35
CA THR A 38 33.57 25.54 -2.45
C THR A 38 33.62 27.07 -2.47
N ILE A 39 34.82 27.67 -2.40
CA ILE A 39 34.99 29.11 -2.46
C ILE A 39 34.55 29.64 -3.81
N SER A 40 34.98 29.02 -4.92
CA SER A 40 34.61 29.43 -6.29
C SER A 40 33.09 29.40 -6.49
N ARG A 41 32.40 28.33 -6.04
CA ARG A 41 30.93 28.23 -6.15
C ARG A 41 30.22 29.27 -5.28
N GLU A 42 30.69 29.56 -4.08
CA GLU A 42 30.07 30.57 -3.21
C GLU A 42 30.19 31.97 -3.83
N VAL A 43 31.34 32.34 -4.34
CA VAL A 43 31.59 33.64 -5.00
C VAL A 43 30.83 33.72 -6.32
N GLY A 44 30.94 32.68 -7.18
CA GLY A 44 30.31 32.64 -8.51
C GLY A 44 28.80 32.62 -8.49
N SER A 45 28.21 32.03 -7.43
CA SER A 45 26.75 31.92 -7.33
C SER A 45 26.04 33.27 -7.09
N GLY A 46 26.73 34.34 -6.82
CA GLY A 46 26.18 35.63 -6.39
C GLY A 46 26.12 36.77 -7.40
N SER A 47 27.16 36.95 -8.14
CA SER A 47 27.31 38.14 -9.02
C SER A 47 28.27 37.90 -10.19
N GLY A 48 28.77 36.68 -10.31
CA GLY A 48 29.76 36.34 -11.37
C GLY A 48 31.13 36.97 -11.20
N ASN A 49 31.28 37.94 -10.30
CA ASN A 49 32.54 38.69 -10.17
C ASN A 49 33.04 38.67 -8.69
N LYS A 50 34.32 38.33 -8.52
CA LYS A 50 34.99 38.30 -7.21
C LYS A 50 35.04 39.66 -6.50
N TYR A 51 35.05 40.77 -7.25
CA TYR A 51 35.15 42.13 -6.73
C TYR A 51 33.84 42.65 -6.13
N THR A 52 32.70 42.08 -6.53
CA THR A 52 31.38 42.51 -6.07
C THR A 52 30.80 41.58 -4.97
N TYR A 53 31.56 40.59 -4.55
CA TYR A 53 31.13 39.67 -3.48
C TYR A 53 30.95 40.43 -2.15
N ARG A 54 29.84 40.21 -1.47
CA ARG A 54 29.53 40.72 -0.13
C ARG A 54 28.93 39.62 0.70
N ALA A 55 29.47 39.37 1.90
CA ALA A 55 29.02 38.34 2.83
C ALA A 55 27.51 38.44 3.14
N VAL A 56 27.01 39.65 3.38
CA VAL A 56 25.59 39.90 3.67
C VAL A 56 24.70 39.48 2.49
N ARG A 57 25.08 39.80 1.25
CA ARG A 57 24.33 39.38 0.05
C ARG A 57 24.36 37.85 -0.10
N ALA A 58 25.47 37.21 0.14
CA ALA A 58 25.65 35.77 0.09
C ALA A 58 24.81 35.06 1.16
N LYS A 59 24.82 35.56 2.41
CA LYS A 59 23.97 35.11 3.49
C LYS A 59 22.49 35.18 3.16
N ASN A 60 22.01 36.31 2.68
CA ASN A 60 20.62 36.53 2.31
C ASN A 60 20.20 35.64 1.14
N ARG A 61 21.06 35.38 0.16
CA ARG A 61 20.88 34.43 -0.93
C ARG A 61 20.78 33.01 -0.39
N ALA A 62 21.70 32.60 0.48
CA ALA A 62 21.67 31.27 1.10
C ALA A 62 20.38 31.03 1.88
N ARG A 63 19.90 32.03 2.64
CA ARG A 63 18.60 31.99 3.34
C ARG A 63 17.43 31.87 2.37
N ARG A 64 17.38 32.66 1.30
CA ARG A 64 16.34 32.59 0.25
C ARG A 64 16.33 31.23 -0.44
N ASN A 65 17.50 30.69 -0.78
CA ASN A 65 17.61 29.37 -1.41
C ASN A 65 17.22 28.23 -0.45
N ALA A 66 17.52 28.38 0.84
CA ALA A 66 17.05 27.43 1.85
C ALA A 66 15.52 27.50 2.05
N ALA A 67 14.93 28.69 2.01
CA ALA A 67 13.48 28.90 2.05
C ALA A 67 12.79 28.30 0.82
N LYS A 68 13.31 28.56 -0.40
CA LYS A 68 12.79 27.99 -1.66
C LYS A 68 12.81 26.46 -1.63
N ARG A 69 13.84 25.82 -1.08
CA ARG A 69 13.90 24.36 -0.90
C ARG A 69 12.87 23.81 0.09
N LYS A 70 12.37 24.65 1.01
CA LYS A 70 11.31 24.29 1.96
C LYS A 70 9.89 24.56 1.42
N THR A 71 9.75 25.34 0.36
CA THR A 71 8.42 25.77 -0.15
C THR A 71 7.55 24.59 -0.59
N GLY A 72 8.13 23.55 -1.19
CA GLY A 72 7.38 22.33 -1.56
C GLY A 72 6.89 21.49 -0.37
N LYS A 73 7.48 21.68 0.83
CA LYS A 73 7.11 20.90 2.05
C LYS A 73 5.86 21.44 2.75
N ARG A 74 5.35 22.61 2.36
CA ARG A 74 4.14 23.24 2.92
C ARG A 74 2.89 23.05 2.06
N LYS A 75 2.99 22.37 0.91
CA LYS A 75 1.89 22.24 -0.07
C LYS A 75 0.56 21.78 0.58
N LEU A 76 0.61 20.87 1.54
CA LEU A 76 -0.59 20.40 2.25
C LEU A 76 -1.14 21.42 3.26
N LYS A 77 -0.26 22.27 3.84
CA LYS A 77 -0.70 23.34 4.74
C LYS A 77 -1.37 24.48 3.94
N ASP A 78 -0.81 24.76 2.77
CA ASP A 78 -1.19 25.90 1.94
C ASP A 78 -2.36 25.58 0.98
N ASN A 79 -2.75 24.28 0.86
CA ASN A 79 -3.87 23.83 0.06
C ASN A 79 -4.88 23.01 0.90
N PRO A 80 -5.85 23.65 1.57
CA PRO A 80 -6.84 22.96 2.41
C PRO A 80 -7.70 21.96 1.63
N LYS A 81 -8.02 22.23 0.35
CA LYS A 81 -8.80 21.35 -0.51
C LYS A 81 -8.07 20.03 -0.77
N LEU A 82 -6.79 20.11 -1.12
CA LEU A 82 -5.92 18.94 -1.30
C LEU A 82 -5.81 18.12 0.00
N TRP A 83 -5.61 18.82 1.13
CA TRP A 83 -5.52 18.15 2.43
C TRP A 83 -6.82 17.47 2.85
N ALA A 84 -7.96 18.11 2.64
CA ALA A 84 -9.28 17.52 2.93
C ALA A 84 -9.52 16.24 2.11
N TYR A 85 -9.18 16.26 0.82
CA TYR A 85 -9.24 15.07 -0.04
C TYR A 85 -8.38 13.94 0.49
N ILE A 86 -7.09 14.20 0.77
CA ILE A 86 -6.15 13.20 1.28
C ILE A 86 -6.63 12.63 2.60
N ARG A 87 -7.05 13.49 3.54
CA ARG A 87 -7.54 13.08 4.86
C ARG A 87 -8.76 12.17 4.75
N LYS A 88 -9.71 12.51 3.88
CA LYS A 88 -10.91 11.69 3.60
C LYS A 88 -10.52 10.29 3.10
N LYS A 89 -9.64 10.20 2.10
CA LYS A 89 -9.20 8.90 1.53
C LYS A 89 -8.41 8.08 2.56
N LEU A 90 -7.56 8.70 3.38
CA LEU A 90 -6.84 8.02 4.46
C LEU A 90 -7.79 7.48 5.55
N LYS A 91 -8.71 8.31 6.06
CA LYS A 91 -9.58 7.96 7.19
C LYS A 91 -10.68 6.98 6.79
N GLU A 92 -11.44 7.30 5.75
CA GLU A 92 -12.64 6.56 5.36
C GLU A 92 -12.31 5.33 4.50
N LYS A 93 -11.36 5.47 3.56
CA LYS A 93 -11.03 4.42 2.60
C LYS A 93 -9.81 3.59 2.98
N LYS A 94 -9.03 4.02 3.98
CA LYS A 94 -7.76 3.39 4.40
C LYS A 94 -6.76 3.25 3.25
N TRP A 95 -6.79 4.15 2.27
CA TRP A 95 -5.87 4.12 1.13
C TRP A 95 -4.46 4.53 1.54
N SER A 96 -3.46 3.95 0.90
CA SER A 96 -2.07 4.38 1.08
C SER A 96 -1.80 5.71 0.36
N PRO A 97 -0.80 6.50 0.79
CA PRO A 97 -0.42 7.73 0.10
C PRO A 97 -0.18 7.54 -1.40
N ARG A 98 0.42 6.42 -1.82
CA ARG A 98 0.64 6.11 -3.25
C ARG A 98 -0.68 5.93 -4.02
N GLN A 99 -1.64 5.22 -3.44
CA GLN A 99 -2.97 5.04 -4.05
C GLN A 99 -3.72 6.38 -4.18
N ILE A 100 -3.61 7.26 -3.16
CA ILE A 100 -4.23 8.58 -3.17
C ILE A 100 -3.63 9.47 -4.27
N VAL A 101 -2.31 9.43 -4.44
CA VAL A 101 -1.62 10.20 -5.47
C VAL A 101 -2.03 9.78 -6.88
N GLU A 102 -2.15 8.48 -7.13
CA GLU A 102 -2.57 7.99 -8.44
C GLU A 102 -4.04 8.31 -8.74
N GLU A 103 -4.91 8.25 -7.74
CA GLU A 103 -6.31 8.68 -7.90
C GLU A 103 -6.44 10.19 -8.11
N LEU A 104 -5.61 11.01 -7.40
CA LEU A 104 -5.56 12.46 -7.64
C LEU A 104 -5.18 12.83 -9.08
N LYS A 105 -4.32 12.01 -9.72
CA LYS A 105 -3.97 12.21 -11.13
C LYS A 105 -5.16 11.95 -12.06
N LYS A 106 -6.02 10.99 -11.71
CA LYS A 106 -7.23 10.65 -12.46
C LYS A 106 -8.34 11.68 -12.23
N ASP A 107 -8.60 12.02 -10.96
CA ASP A 107 -9.67 12.94 -10.59
C ASP A 107 -9.39 14.40 -11.01
N TYR A 108 -8.09 14.78 -11.09
CA TYR A 108 -7.66 16.16 -11.40
C TYR A 108 -6.52 16.17 -12.45
N PRO A 109 -6.75 15.72 -13.70
CA PRO A 109 -5.69 15.50 -14.68
C PRO A 109 -4.92 16.78 -15.05
N LEU A 110 -5.58 17.93 -15.09
CA LEU A 110 -4.98 19.21 -15.50
C LEU A 110 -4.64 20.14 -14.32
N ASN A 111 -5.02 19.77 -13.08
CA ASN A 111 -4.83 20.66 -11.94
C ASN A 111 -3.53 20.40 -11.19
N MET A 112 -2.50 21.19 -11.49
CA MET A 112 -1.17 21.07 -10.85
C MET A 112 -1.18 21.38 -9.34
N ALA A 113 -2.14 22.16 -8.85
CA ALA A 113 -2.30 22.41 -7.41
C ALA A 113 -2.71 21.15 -6.64
N MET A 114 -3.37 20.19 -7.30
CA MET A 114 -3.77 18.89 -6.73
C MET A 114 -2.68 17.80 -6.90
N ARG A 115 -1.52 18.12 -7.47
CA ARG A 115 -0.39 17.18 -7.61
C ARG A 115 0.45 17.15 -6.33
N ILE A 116 0.79 15.97 -5.87
CA ILE A 116 1.64 15.75 -4.69
C ILE A 116 2.38 14.42 -4.82
N SER A 117 3.52 14.27 -4.14
CA SER A 117 4.21 12.98 -4.04
C SER A 117 3.75 12.15 -2.82
N PRO A 118 3.83 10.83 -2.87
CA PRO A 118 3.54 9.97 -1.71
C PRO A 118 4.41 10.33 -0.50
N GLU A 119 5.70 10.65 -0.72
CA GLU A 119 6.66 11.01 0.31
C GLU A 119 6.25 12.31 1.02
N ALA A 120 5.70 13.29 0.27
CA ALA A 120 5.23 14.53 0.88
C ALA A 120 4.03 14.29 1.81
N ILE A 121 3.14 13.33 1.49
CA ILE A 121 2.03 12.93 2.37
C ILE A 121 2.59 12.23 3.62
N TYR A 122 3.51 11.28 3.48
CA TYR A 122 4.15 10.63 4.62
C TYR A 122 4.87 11.64 5.51
N ALA A 123 5.72 12.49 4.92
CA ALA A 123 6.45 13.52 5.65
C ALA A 123 5.51 14.44 6.43
N TYR A 124 4.38 14.85 5.84
CA TYR A 124 3.40 15.69 6.51
C TYR A 124 2.77 15.00 7.72
N ILE A 125 2.35 13.73 7.58
CA ILE A 125 1.76 12.94 8.68
C ILE A 125 2.76 12.77 9.83
N TYR A 126 4.03 12.47 9.54
CA TYR A 126 5.04 12.23 10.56
C TYR A 126 5.54 13.50 11.26
N VAL A 127 5.48 14.66 10.57
CA VAL A 127 5.86 15.98 11.14
C VAL A 127 4.73 16.60 11.97
N LEU A 128 3.49 16.11 11.87
CA LEU A 128 2.38 16.60 12.70
C LEU A 128 2.76 16.55 14.20
N PRO A 129 2.34 17.55 15.00
CA PRO A 129 2.52 17.53 16.45
C PRO A 129 2.00 16.23 17.09
N ARG A 130 2.59 15.82 18.20
CA ARG A 130 2.08 14.68 18.95
C ARG A 130 0.66 14.98 19.41
N GLY A 131 -0.31 14.11 19.05
CA GLY A 131 -1.72 14.30 19.37
C GLY A 131 -2.61 13.25 18.75
N SER A 132 -3.93 13.37 18.96
CA SER A 132 -4.96 12.45 18.44
C SER A 132 -4.94 12.34 16.92
N LEU A 133 -4.84 13.45 16.21
CA LEU A 133 -4.82 13.49 14.75
C LEU A 133 -3.63 12.69 14.16
N LYS A 134 -2.42 12.86 14.73
CA LYS A 134 -1.24 12.09 14.30
C LYS A 134 -1.42 10.61 14.55
N LYS A 135 -1.91 10.21 15.72
CA LYS A 135 -2.19 8.82 16.07
C LYS A 135 -3.21 8.22 15.11
N GLU A 136 -4.30 8.93 14.85
CA GLU A 136 -5.38 8.51 13.94
C GLU A 136 -4.87 8.31 12.52
N LEU A 137 -4.16 9.28 11.94
CA LEU A 137 -3.63 9.18 10.59
C LEU A 137 -2.56 8.09 10.44
N THR A 138 -1.69 7.95 11.45
CA THR A 138 -0.68 6.88 11.45
C THR A 138 -1.32 5.50 11.52
N SER A 139 -2.41 5.33 12.29
CA SER A 139 -3.15 4.07 12.37
C SER A 139 -3.84 3.69 11.05
N CYS A 140 -4.11 4.66 10.18
CA CYS A 140 -4.66 4.41 8.84
C CYS A 140 -3.60 3.87 7.86
N LEU A 141 -2.32 4.02 8.14
CA LEU A 141 -1.24 3.48 7.30
C LEU A 141 -1.13 1.97 7.47
N ARG A 142 -0.81 1.27 6.37
CA ARG A 142 -0.77 -0.20 6.34
C ARG A 142 0.24 -0.80 7.32
N GLN A 143 1.38 -0.15 7.53
CA GLN A 143 2.45 -0.65 8.39
C GLN A 143 2.56 0.19 9.66
N ASN A 144 1.75 -0.14 10.66
CA ASN A 144 1.88 0.41 12.01
C ASN A 144 2.69 -0.59 12.88
N ARG A 145 3.95 -0.85 12.49
CA ARG A 145 4.80 -1.80 13.22
C ARG A 145 5.30 -1.18 14.51
N LYS A 146 4.81 -1.68 15.66
CA LYS A 146 5.35 -1.33 16.98
C LYS A 146 6.54 -2.22 17.39
N ARG A 147 6.63 -3.48 16.95
CA ARG A 147 7.73 -4.42 17.22
C ARG A 147 7.74 -5.60 16.25
N ARG A 148 8.93 -6.18 16.02
CA ARG A 148 9.11 -7.44 15.30
C ARG A 148 8.86 -8.58 16.29
N HIS A 149 7.87 -9.44 16.05
CA HIS A 149 7.66 -10.66 16.82
C HIS A 149 8.45 -11.81 16.19
N ASN A 150 9.19 -12.54 17.00
CA ASN A 150 9.75 -13.83 16.60
C ASN A 150 8.60 -14.83 16.39
N GLN A 151 8.64 -15.53 15.27
CA GLN A 151 7.70 -16.63 15.01
C GLN A 151 8.17 -17.85 15.83
N SER A 152 7.41 -18.22 16.86
CA SER A 152 7.59 -19.50 17.54
C SER A 152 7.16 -20.65 16.61
N ARG A 153 8.08 -21.58 16.37
CA ARG A 153 7.84 -22.80 15.58
C ARG A 153 7.16 -23.84 16.48
N GLY A 154 5.86 -23.83 16.54
CA GLY A 154 5.07 -24.94 17.10
C GLY A 154 4.88 -26.01 16.02
N VAL A 155 5.37 -27.21 16.27
CA VAL A 155 5.07 -28.39 15.43
C VAL A 155 3.65 -28.85 15.79
N LYS A 156 2.66 -28.60 14.93
CA LYS A 156 1.35 -29.24 15.01
C LYS A 156 1.34 -30.42 14.05
N MET A 157 1.04 -31.63 14.59
CA MET A 157 0.71 -32.80 13.76
C MET A 157 -0.55 -32.49 12.95
N GLU A 158 -0.40 -32.39 11.64
CA GLU A 158 -1.50 -32.16 10.70
C GLU A 158 -2.09 -33.51 10.30
N ARG A 159 -3.36 -33.76 10.61
CA ARG A 159 -4.11 -34.89 10.02
C ARG A 159 -4.42 -34.52 8.56
N LYS A 160 -4.08 -35.41 7.61
CA LYS A 160 -4.38 -35.22 6.18
C LYS A 160 -5.88 -35.07 5.95
N ILE A 161 -6.25 -34.17 5.04
CA ILE A 161 -7.59 -34.05 4.46
C ILE A 161 -7.74 -35.19 3.45
N GLU A 162 -8.81 -35.96 3.51
CA GLU A 162 -9.09 -37.07 2.60
C GLU A 162 -9.34 -36.55 1.18
N ASP A 163 -8.83 -37.27 0.17
CA ASP A 163 -9.01 -37.01 -1.27
C ASP A 163 -8.67 -35.55 -1.70
N MET A 164 -7.63 -35.02 -1.13
CA MET A 164 -7.14 -33.66 -1.38
C MET A 164 -6.41 -33.61 -2.73
N LEU A 165 -6.85 -32.71 -3.64
CA LEU A 165 -6.11 -32.41 -4.87
C LEU A 165 -4.94 -31.50 -4.55
N SER A 166 -3.73 -31.90 -4.95
CA SER A 166 -2.54 -31.07 -4.75
C SER A 166 -2.57 -29.81 -5.62
N ILE A 167 -1.92 -28.74 -5.17
CA ILE A 167 -1.71 -27.53 -5.97
C ILE A 167 -0.92 -27.84 -7.27
N GLU A 168 -0.16 -28.91 -7.30
CA GLU A 168 0.60 -29.37 -8.49
C GLU A 168 -0.32 -29.83 -9.61
N GLU A 169 -1.51 -30.37 -9.26
CA GLU A 169 -2.54 -30.77 -10.22
C GLU A 169 -3.35 -29.60 -10.77
N ARG A 170 -3.12 -28.40 -10.24
CA ARG A 170 -3.80 -27.20 -10.70
C ARG A 170 -3.31 -26.80 -12.09
N PRO A 171 -4.20 -26.39 -13.03
CA PRO A 171 -3.82 -25.94 -14.37
C PRO A 171 -2.72 -24.87 -14.32
N LYS A 172 -1.69 -24.98 -15.17
CA LYS A 172 -0.53 -24.08 -15.19
C LYS A 172 -0.93 -22.63 -15.49
N GLU A 173 -1.95 -22.41 -16.30
CA GLU A 173 -2.53 -21.10 -16.64
C GLU A 173 -2.93 -20.26 -15.43
N VAL A 174 -3.21 -20.90 -14.29
CA VAL A 174 -3.53 -20.21 -13.02
C VAL A 174 -2.34 -19.41 -12.50
N LEU A 175 -1.11 -19.78 -12.87
CA LEU A 175 0.11 -19.09 -12.42
C LEU A 175 0.25 -17.71 -13.07
N ASP A 176 -0.10 -17.58 -14.33
CA ASP A 176 0.08 -16.37 -15.13
C ASP A 176 -0.89 -15.24 -14.74
N ARG A 177 -1.98 -15.59 -14.03
CA ARG A 177 -3.01 -14.64 -13.56
C ARG A 177 -3.62 -13.82 -14.68
N ILE A 178 -3.76 -14.41 -15.86
CA ILE A 178 -4.37 -13.79 -17.04
C ILE A 178 -5.85 -14.14 -17.09
N ILE A 179 -6.18 -15.42 -16.92
CA ILE A 179 -7.56 -15.94 -16.98
C ILE A 179 -8.24 -15.66 -15.62
N PRO A 180 -9.36 -14.91 -15.60
CA PRO A 180 -10.16 -14.72 -14.39
C PRO A 180 -10.94 -15.98 -14.02
N GLY A 181 -11.41 -16.06 -12.77
CA GLY A 181 -12.22 -17.17 -12.28
C GLY A 181 -11.47 -18.14 -11.36
N HIS A 182 -10.21 -17.86 -11.07
CA HIS A 182 -9.38 -18.62 -10.13
C HIS A 182 -9.30 -17.91 -8.79
N TRP A 183 -9.80 -18.53 -7.73
CA TRP A 183 -9.95 -17.95 -6.40
C TRP A 183 -8.95 -18.49 -5.40
N GLU A 184 -8.58 -17.67 -4.46
CA GLU A 184 -7.88 -18.10 -3.22
C GLU A 184 -8.85 -17.93 -2.04
N GLY A 185 -9.06 -19.01 -1.30
CA GLY A 185 -9.94 -19.02 -0.12
C GLY A 185 -9.15 -19.06 1.19
N ASP A 186 -9.70 -18.45 2.28
CA ASP A 186 -9.10 -18.48 3.62
C ASP A 186 -10.13 -18.08 4.70
N LEU A 187 -9.82 -18.32 5.98
CA LEU A 187 -10.58 -17.84 7.12
C LEU A 187 -9.79 -16.83 7.96
N ILE A 188 -10.37 -15.67 8.18
CA ILE A 188 -9.87 -14.69 9.15
C ILE A 188 -10.47 -15.00 10.53
N ILE A 189 -9.65 -15.53 11.42
CA ILE A 189 -10.08 -15.93 12.76
C ILE A 189 -10.30 -14.70 13.64
N GLY A 190 -11.42 -14.70 14.35
CA GLY A 190 -11.85 -13.66 15.28
C GLY A 190 -11.40 -13.88 16.73
N LYS A 191 -12.05 -13.18 17.66
CA LYS A 191 -11.73 -13.21 19.09
C LYS A 191 -11.83 -14.64 19.65
N ASN A 192 -10.81 -15.07 20.38
CA ASN A 192 -10.75 -16.36 21.09
C ASN A 192 -11.05 -17.57 20.21
N ASN A 193 -10.81 -17.49 18.90
CA ASN A 193 -11.10 -18.53 17.91
C ASN A 193 -12.59 -18.96 17.81
N ARG A 194 -13.52 -18.14 18.37
CA ARG A 194 -14.96 -18.47 18.43
C ARG A 194 -15.76 -17.94 17.25
N SER A 195 -15.19 -17.11 16.42
CA SER A 195 -15.83 -16.55 15.22
C SER A 195 -14.83 -16.45 14.07
N ALA A 196 -15.33 -16.42 12.84
CA ALA A 196 -14.50 -16.29 11.66
C ALA A 196 -15.22 -15.49 10.55
N LEU A 197 -14.43 -14.98 9.62
CA LEU A 197 -14.89 -14.37 8.39
C LEU A 197 -14.18 -15.06 7.23
N GLY A 198 -14.94 -15.68 6.33
CA GLY A 198 -14.42 -16.27 5.11
C GLY A 198 -13.97 -15.20 4.13
N THR A 199 -12.93 -15.48 3.39
CA THR A 199 -12.42 -14.61 2.34
C THR A 199 -12.21 -15.41 1.07
N LEU A 200 -12.75 -14.90 -0.03
CA LEU A 200 -12.51 -15.39 -1.38
C LEU A 200 -11.90 -14.25 -2.16
N VAL A 201 -10.71 -14.46 -2.72
CA VAL A 201 -9.99 -13.43 -3.49
C VAL A 201 -9.70 -13.97 -4.88
N GLU A 202 -10.21 -13.29 -5.90
CA GLU A 202 -9.95 -13.63 -7.28
C GLU A 202 -8.52 -13.21 -7.67
N ARG A 203 -7.77 -14.12 -8.32
CA ARG A 203 -6.32 -13.98 -8.51
C ARG A 203 -5.92 -12.93 -9.53
N THR A 204 -6.70 -12.74 -10.59
CA THR A 204 -6.45 -11.80 -11.68
C THR A 204 -6.91 -10.40 -11.31
N THR A 205 -8.18 -10.24 -10.98
CA THR A 205 -8.83 -8.95 -10.69
C THR A 205 -8.62 -8.42 -9.29
N ARG A 206 -8.16 -9.27 -8.36
CA ARG A 206 -8.06 -8.96 -6.90
C ARG A 206 -9.42 -8.68 -6.25
N THR A 207 -10.51 -9.05 -6.92
CA THR A 207 -11.85 -8.93 -6.36
C THR A 207 -11.97 -9.80 -5.13
N THR A 208 -12.52 -9.22 -4.08
CA THR A 208 -12.64 -9.86 -2.77
C THR A 208 -14.10 -10.04 -2.41
N ILE A 209 -14.48 -11.25 -2.00
CA ILE A 209 -15.79 -11.56 -1.42
C ILE A 209 -15.56 -11.92 0.05
N LEU A 210 -16.25 -11.25 0.93
CA LEU A 210 -16.24 -11.50 2.38
C LEU A 210 -17.46 -12.33 2.76
N VAL A 211 -17.22 -13.50 3.36
CA VAL A 211 -18.25 -14.50 3.64
C VAL A 211 -18.45 -14.61 5.15
N PRO A 212 -19.53 -14.06 5.72
CA PRO A 212 -19.87 -14.31 7.11
C PRO A 212 -20.13 -15.80 7.36
N VAL A 213 -19.43 -16.41 8.30
CA VAL A 213 -19.64 -17.81 8.71
C VAL A 213 -20.12 -17.87 10.16
N LYS A 214 -21.07 -18.75 10.45
CA LYS A 214 -21.65 -18.90 11.79
C LYS A 214 -20.65 -19.54 12.77
N ASN A 215 -19.92 -20.55 12.30
CA ASN A 215 -18.88 -21.27 13.03
C ASN A 215 -17.77 -21.72 12.08
N ARG A 216 -16.78 -22.45 12.59
CA ARG A 216 -15.62 -22.94 11.83
C ARG A 216 -15.74 -24.39 11.38
N GLU A 217 -16.92 -24.98 11.47
CA GLU A 217 -17.18 -26.33 11.01
C GLU A 217 -17.06 -26.42 9.49
N ALA A 218 -16.41 -27.46 9.01
CA ALA A 218 -16.09 -27.61 7.58
C ALA A 218 -17.34 -27.57 6.70
N GLU A 219 -18.46 -28.15 7.16
CA GLU A 219 -19.71 -28.12 6.41
C GLU A 219 -20.31 -26.71 6.34
N THR A 220 -20.31 -25.98 7.45
CA THR A 220 -20.79 -24.60 7.50
C THR A 220 -19.98 -23.68 6.58
N VAL A 221 -18.65 -23.84 6.59
CA VAL A 221 -17.75 -23.07 5.75
C VAL A 221 -17.96 -23.41 4.26
N ALA A 222 -18.00 -24.71 3.92
CA ALA A 222 -18.24 -25.17 2.55
C ALA A 222 -19.55 -24.64 1.98
N LYS A 223 -20.66 -24.74 2.73
CA LYS A 223 -21.98 -24.23 2.34
C LYS A 223 -22.00 -22.72 2.20
N ALA A 224 -21.36 -22.00 3.13
CA ALA A 224 -21.29 -20.53 3.07
C ALA A 224 -20.51 -20.04 1.84
N PHE A 225 -19.37 -20.66 1.56
CA PHE A 225 -18.57 -20.34 0.37
C PHE A 225 -19.31 -20.69 -0.92
N ALA A 226 -19.92 -21.88 -0.97
CA ALA A 226 -20.71 -22.32 -2.12
C ALA A 226 -21.85 -21.34 -2.44
N LYS A 227 -22.54 -20.82 -1.42
CA LYS A 227 -23.60 -19.82 -1.59
C LYS A 227 -23.12 -18.56 -2.31
N GLU A 228 -21.92 -18.07 -1.98
CA GLU A 228 -21.39 -16.87 -2.62
C GLU A 228 -20.83 -17.16 -4.02
N VAL A 229 -20.15 -18.31 -4.19
CA VAL A 229 -19.61 -18.72 -5.50
C VAL A 229 -20.73 -19.01 -6.52
N LYS A 230 -21.88 -19.57 -6.07
CA LYS A 230 -23.03 -19.77 -6.97
C LYS A 230 -23.53 -18.50 -7.65
N LYS A 231 -23.40 -17.35 -7.01
CA LYS A 231 -23.84 -16.05 -7.53
C LYS A 231 -22.95 -15.54 -8.67
N LEU A 232 -21.76 -16.11 -8.84
CA LEU A 232 -20.82 -15.68 -9.87
C LEU A 232 -21.22 -16.19 -11.26
N PRO A 233 -20.87 -15.45 -12.33
CA PRO A 233 -21.01 -15.97 -13.70
C PRO A 233 -20.18 -17.24 -13.92
N ARG A 234 -20.58 -18.10 -14.87
CA ARG A 234 -19.89 -19.38 -15.12
C ARG A 234 -18.39 -19.21 -15.40
N GLN A 235 -18.03 -18.20 -16.16
CA GLN A 235 -16.64 -17.88 -16.52
C GLN A 235 -15.76 -17.51 -15.33
N MET A 236 -16.38 -17.11 -14.21
CA MET A 236 -15.71 -16.75 -12.97
C MET A 236 -15.66 -17.88 -11.94
N LYS A 237 -15.95 -19.14 -12.34
CA LYS A 237 -16.04 -20.32 -11.46
C LYS A 237 -15.14 -21.44 -11.95
N LEU A 238 -13.83 -21.18 -12.07
CA LEU A 238 -12.90 -22.17 -12.63
C LEU A 238 -12.23 -23.04 -11.54
N SER A 239 -11.59 -22.46 -10.57
CA SER A 239 -10.96 -23.20 -9.48
C SER A 239 -10.86 -22.37 -8.20
N MET A 240 -10.64 -23.06 -7.08
CA MET A 240 -10.32 -22.46 -5.80
C MET A 240 -9.05 -23.08 -5.21
N THR A 241 -8.14 -22.26 -4.70
CA THR A 241 -6.94 -22.71 -3.95
C THR A 241 -7.17 -22.41 -2.47
N TYR A 242 -6.96 -23.40 -1.63
CA TYR A 242 -7.09 -23.29 -0.17
C TYR A 242 -5.81 -23.82 0.52
N ASP A 243 -5.64 -23.54 1.84
CA ASP A 243 -4.62 -24.25 2.61
C ASP A 243 -5.16 -25.59 3.12
N GLN A 244 -4.30 -26.33 3.81
CA GLN A 244 -4.68 -27.61 4.40
C GLN A 244 -5.39 -27.42 5.75
N GLY A 245 -6.15 -26.30 5.92
CA GLY A 245 -6.95 -26.05 7.11
C GLY A 245 -8.15 -27.01 7.20
N ARG A 246 -8.41 -27.51 8.40
CA ARG A 246 -9.53 -28.43 8.68
C ARG A 246 -10.91 -27.87 8.33
N GLU A 247 -11.03 -26.57 8.27
CA GLU A 247 -12.27 -25.87 7.89
C GLU A 247 -12.68 -26.11 6.43
N MET A 248 -11.75 -26.65 5.59
CA MET A 248 -12.07 -27.04 4.21
C MET A 248 -12.08 -28.58 4.02
N ALA A 249 -12.10 -29.36 5.09
CA ALA A 249 -12.17 -30.84 5.02
C ALA A 249 -13.42 -31.35 4.26
N LYS A 250 -14.49 -30.57 4.17
CA LYS A 250 -15.68 -30.86 3.35
C LYS A 250 -15.63 -30.21 1.96
N HIS A 251 -14.44 -30.11 1.35
CA HIS A 251 -14.23 -29.51 0.03
C HIS A 251 -15.03 -30.22 -1.09
N LYS A 252 -15.24 -31.56 -0.97
CA LYS A 252 -16.10 -32.30 -1.90
C LYS A 252 -17.54 -31.77 -1.91
N LEU A 253 -18.09 -31.42 -0.72
CA LEU A 253 -19.42 -30.81 -0.63
C LEU A 253 -19.45 -29.46 -1.38
N PHE A 254 -18.42 -28.64 -1.22
CA PHE A 254 -18.30 -27.37 -1.95
C PHE A 254 -18.24 -27.62 -3.47
N THR A 255 -17.40 -28.56 -3.91
CA THR A 255 -17.28 -28.92 -5.33
C THR A 255 -18.59 -29.44 -5.91
N ASN A 256 -19.29 -30.35 -5.19
CA ASN A 256 -20.58 -30.87 -5.66
C ASN A 256 -21.66 -29.78 -5.80
N ILE A 257 -21.62 -28.77 -4.92
CA ILE A 257 -22.59 -27.66 -4.97
C ILE A 257 -22.26 -26.65 -6.08
N THR A 258 -20.98 -26.42 -6.37
CA THR A 258 -20.53 -25.29 -7.24
C THR A 258 -19.96 -25.71 -8.58
N GLY A 259 -19.54 -26.96 -8.74
CA GLY A 259 -18.75 -27.46 -9.86
C GLY A 259 -17.27 -27.02 -9.83
N VAL A 260 -16.86 -26.27 -8.81
CA VAL A 260 -15.50 -25.69 -8.73
C VAL A 260 -14.57 -26.64 -7.98
N LYS A 261 -13.46 -27.06 -8.63
CA LYS A 261 -12.42 -27.87 -8.00
C LYS A 261 -11.62 -27.07 -7.00
N VAL A 262 -11.30 -27.70 -5.85
CA VAL A 262 -10.47 -27.13 -4.78
C VAL A 262 -9.10 -27.78 -4.81
N TYR A 263 -8.07 -26.97 -4.95
CA TYR A 263 -6.66 -27.37 -4.89
C TYR A 263 -6.04 -26.88 -3.58
N PHE A 264 -5.21 -27.72 -2.96
CA PHE A 264 -4.62 -27.42 -1.68
C PHE A 264 -3.16 -27.06 -1.81
N ALA A 265 -2.80 -25.90 -1.24
CA ALA A 265 -1.43 -25.42 -1.18
C ALA A 265 -0.58 -26.31 -0.27
N HIS A 266 0.74 -26.34 -0.49
CA HIS A 266 1.65 -27.07 0.37
C HIS A 266 1.68 -26.47 1.78
N PRO A 267 1.91 -27.30 2.80
CA PRO A 267 2.09 -26.81 4.17
C PRO A 267 3.27 -25.80 4.21
N ARG A 268 3.05 -24.72 4.97
CA ARG A 268 4.07 -23.66 5.16
C ARG A 268 4.51 -22.92 3.88
N SER A 269 3.73 -22.97 2.81
CA SER A 269 3.99 -22.30 1.53
C SER A 269 3.07 -21.09 1.30
N PRO A 270 3.17 -20.00 2.10
CA PRO A 270 2.29 -18.84 2.02
C PRO A 270 2.36 -18.13 0.66
N TRP A 271 3.49 -18.23 -0.06
CA TRP A 271 3.66 -17.63 -1.39
C TRP A 271 2.70 -18.22 -2.45
N GLU A 272 2.24 -19.45 -2.27
CA GLU A 272 1.27 -20.08 -3.18
C GLU A 272 -0.12 -19.44 -3.10
N ARG A 273 -0.42 -18.76 -1.98
CA ARG A 273 -1.66 -18.00 -1.72
C ARG A 273 -1.39 -16.53 -1.37
N GLY A 274 -0.34 -15.96 -1.93
CA GLY A 274 0.10 -14.59 -1.63
C GLY A 274 -0.95 -13.50 -1.90
N THR A 275 -1.95 -13.76 -2.77
CA THR A 275 -3.04 -12.83 -3.04
C THR A 275 -3.95 -12.70 -1.83
N ASN A 276 -4.30 -13.83 -1.23
CA ASN A 276 -5.19 -13.88 -0.07
C ASN A 276 -4.48 -13.31 1.18
N GLU A 277 -3.23 -13.73 1.44
CA GLU A 277 -2.45 -13.22 2.58
C GLU A 277 -2.35 -11.68 2.54
N ASN A 278 -2.02 -11.12 1.37
CA ASN A 278 -1.98 -9.67 1.17
C ASN A 278 -3.34 -9.01 1.45
N THR A 279 -4.43 -9.61 0.98
CA THR A 279 -5.79 -9.10 1.14
C THR A 279 -6.25 -9.20 2.60
N ASN A 280 -5.94 -10.29 3.29
CA ASN A 280 -6.21 -10.46 4.71
C ASN A 280 -5.53 -9.36 5.55
N GLY A 281 -4.31 -8.98 5.18
CA GLY A 281 -3.63 -7.82 5.77
C GLY A 281 -4.37 -6.50 5.56
N LEU A 282 -5.10 -6.33 4.46
CA LEU A 282 -5.93 -5.15 4.22
C LEU A 282 -7.26 -5.21 4.98
N ILE A 283 -7.88 -6.38 5.06
CA ILE A 283 -9.10 -6.61 5.83
C ILE A 283 -8.86 -6.28 7.31
N ARG A 284 -7.68 -6.62 7.84
CA ARG A 284 -7.27 -6.31 9.22
C ARG A 284 -7.14 -4.83 9.53
N GLN A 285 -7.12 -3.95 8.52
CA GLN A 285 -7.22 -2.49 8.74
C GLN A 285 -8.64 -2.07 9.17
N PHE A 286 -9.67 -2.86 8.83
CA PHE A 286 -11.06 -2.62 9.17
C PHE A 286 -11.51 -3.51 10.32
N PHE A 287 -11.07 -4.76 10.34
CA PHE A 287 -11.34 -5.76 11.38
C PHE A 287 -10.03 -6.17 12.06
N PRO A 288 -9.56 -5.45 13.08
CA PRO A 288 -8.32 -5.76 13.78
C PRO A 288 -8.31 -7.16 14.40
N LYS A 289 -7.11 -7.66 14.77
CA LYS A 289 -7.03 -8.91 15.54
C LYS A 289 -7.86 -8.79 16.83
N GLY A 290 -8.61 -9.84 17.16
CA GLY A 290 -9.53 -9.84 18.31
C GLY A 290 -10.95 -9.35 17.99
N THR A 291 -11.27 -8.98 16.74
CA THR A 291 -12.65 -8.69 16.33
C THR A 291 -13.55 -9.90 16.54
N ASN A 292 -14.70 -9.70 17.16
CA ASN A 292 -15.74 -10.73 17.27
C ASN A 292 -16.68 -10.63 16.07
N PHE A 293 -16.51 -11.50 15.07
CA PHE A 293 -17.30 -11.48 13.85
C PHE A 293 -18.78 -11.82 14.05
N ASN A 294 -19.15 -12.48 15.15
CA ASN A 294 -20.56 -12.71 15.47
C ASN A 294 -21.32 -11.41 15.82
N LYS A 295 -20.58 -10.34 16.19
CA LYS A 295 -21.15 -9.02 16.48
C LYS A 295 -21.06 -8.06 15.29
N VAL A 296 -20.42 -8.47 14.20
CA VAL A 296 -20.30 -7.68 12.97
C VAL A 296 -21.51 -7.92 12.07
N SER A 297 -22.24 -6.90 11.74
CA SER A 297 -23.42 -7.00 10.88
C SER A 297 -23.05 -7.36 9.44
N ARG A 298 -23.97 -7.97 8.70
CA ARG A 298 -23.78 -8.23 7.26
C ARG A 298 -23.57 -6.95 6.47
N TYR A 299 -24.21 -5.85 6.89
CA TYR A 299 -24.01 -4.54 6.30
C TYR A 299 -22.56 -4.04 6.45
N GLU A 300 -21.97 -4.16 7.64
CA GLU A 300 -20.59 -3.79 7.89
C GLU A 300 -19.61 -4.64 7.05
N VAL A 301 -19.85 -5.95 6.97
CA VAL A 301 -19.04 -6.85 6.12
C VAL A 301 -19.13 -6.41 4.66
N LYS A 302 -20.33 -6.14 4.15
CA LYS A 302 -20.54 -5.68 2.78
C LYS A 302 -19.87 -4.33 2.54
N LYS A 303 -20.00 -3.38 3.44
CA LYS A 303 -19.34 -2.08 3.38
C LYS A 303 -17.81 -2.21 3.27
N VAL A 304 -17.21 -3.09 4.08
CA VAL A 304 -15.75 -3.35 4.01
C VAL A 304 -15.37 -4.02 2.70
N GLN A 305 -16.16 -4.98 2.22
CA GLN A 305 -15.96 -5.59 0.90
C GLN A 305 -15.94 -4.54 -0.21
N ASP A 306 -16.90 -3.63 -0.22
CA ASP A 306 -17.00 -2.57 -1.22
C ASP A 306 -15.82 -1.58 -1.12
N LEU A 307 -15.37 -1.27 0.09
CA LEU A 307 -14.17 -0.46 0.31
C LEU A 307 -12.89 -1.14 -0.22
N LEU A 308 -12.77 -2.46 -0.08
CA LEU A 308 -11.64 -3.23 -0.59
C LEU A 308 -11.66 -3.33 -2.12
N ASN A 309 -12.82 -3.58 -2.71
CA ASN A 309 -13.00 -3.69 -4.15
C ASN A 309 -12.95 -2.33 -4.86
N GLY A 310 -13.29 -1.24 -4.17
CA GLY A 310 -13.11 0.13 -4.65
C GLY A 310 -11.72 0.72 -4.37
N ARG A 311 -10.77 -0.07 -3.83
CA ARG A 311 -9.43 0.40 -3.50
C ARG A 311 -8.47 0.17 -4.68
N PRO A 312 -7.80 1.21 -5.24
CA PRO A 312 -6.84 1.07 -6.31
C PRO A 312 -5.72 0.08 -5.95
N ARG A 313 -5.35 -0.82 -6.87
CA ARG A 313 -4.31 -1.81 -6.66
C ARG A 313 -3.12 -1.55 -7.57
N GLN A 314 -1.92 -1.48 -7.00
CA GLN A 314 -0.70 -1.32 -7.79
C GLN A 314 -0.51 -2.46 -8.82
N SER A 315 -0.86 -3.70 -8.45
CA SER A 315 -0.83 -4.86 -9.35
C SER A 315 -1.83 -4.80 -10.50
N LEU A 316 -2.75 -3.86 -10.48
CA LEU A 316 -3.74 -3.58 -11.54
C LEU A 316 -3.51 -2.19 -12.14
N ASN A 317 -2.27 -1.69 -12.17
CA ASN A 317 -1.95 -0.33 -12.64
C ASN A 317 -2.83 0.75 -12.01
N PHE A 318 -3.10 0.62 -10.71
CA PHE A 318 -3.99 1.49 -9.93
C PHE A 318 -5.45 1.55 -10.43
N GLN A 319 -5.89 0.52 -11.15
CA GLN A 319 -7.32 0.27 -11.36
C GLN A 319 -7.93 -0.35 -10.09
N LYS A 320 -9.26 -0.25 -9.97
CA LYS A 320 -10.01 -0.82 -8.86
C LYS A 320 -10.46 -2.25 -9.19
N PRO A 321 -10.40 -3.20 -8.25
CA PRO A 321 -10.82 -4.58 -8.47
C PRO A 321 -12.18 -4.72 -9.17
N TYR A 322 -13.20 -3.96 -8.72
CA TYR A 322 -14.53 -4.04 -9.29
C TYR A 322 -14.60 -3.55 -10.76
N GLU A 323 -13.77 -2.54 -11.11
CA GLU A 323 -13.69 -2.05 -12.50
C GLU A 323 -13.13 -3.12 -13.43
N VAL A 324 -12.01 -3.74 -13.03
CA VAL A 324 -11.38 -4.81 -13.80
C VAL A 324 -12.28 -6.05 -13.88
N PHE A 325 -12.94 -6.42 -12.78
CA PHE A 325 -13.86 -7.54 -12.74
C PHE A 325 -15.03 -7.36 -13.72
N ASN A 326 -15.67 -6.19 -13.69
CA ASN A 326 -16.79 -5.89 -14.57
C ASN A 326 -16.36 -5.83 -16.05
N GLN A 327 -15.19 -5.26 -16.35
CA GLN A 327 -14.64 -5.24 -17.71
C GLN A 327 -14.46 -6.66 -18.27
N LEU A 328 -13.88 -7.57 -17.47
CA LEU A 328 -13.66 -8.96 -17.91
C LEU A 328 -14.95 -9.74 -18.08
N ILE A 329 -15.97 -9.51 -17.21
CA ILE A 329 -17.30 -10.13 -17.42
C ILE A 329 -17.94 -9.62 -18.68
N ASN A 330 -17.96 -8.31 -18.93
CA ASN A 330 -18.58 -7.73 -20.11
C ASN A 330 -17.90 -8.22 -21.41
N ASN A 331 -16.57 -8.30 -21.42
CA ASN A 331 -15.84 -8.85 -22.55
C ASN A 331 -16.17 -10.33 -22.80
N ALA A 332 -16.29 -11.13 -21.74
CA ALA A 332 -16.66 -12.54 -21.86
C ALA A 332 -18.11 -12.74 -22.33
N VAL A 333 -19.02 -11.85 -21.99
CA VAL A 333 -20.41 -11.85 -22.49
C VAL A 333 -20.45 -11.45 -23.96
N ALA A 334 -19.71 -10.41 -24.35
CA ALA A 334 -19.66 -9.95 -25.74
C ALA A 334 -19.13 -11.04 -26.72
N LEU A 335 -18.11 -11.79 -26.27
CA LEU A 335 -17.57 -12.91 -27.06
C LEU A 335 -18.56 -14.09 -27.21
N ASN A 336 -19.47 -14.30 -26.26
CA ASN A 336 -20.45 -15.37 -26.27
C ASN A 336 -21.77 -14.96 -27.03
N SER A 337 -22.01 -13.68 -27.23
CA SER A 337 -23.18 -13.16 -27.97
C SER A 337 -22.88 -12.89 -29.44
N GLY A 338 -21.64 -13.07 -29.89
CA GLY A 338 -21.23 -12.94 -31.30
C GLY A 338 -21.11 -14.26 -32.08
N ASN A 339 -21.48 -15.39 -31.44
CA ASN A 339 -21.58 -16.70 -32.07
C ASN A 339 -23.10 -17.09 -32.10
#